data_2922e8f75f721f72d3309c6c12b37151
#
_entry.id   2922e8f75f721f72d3309c6c12b37151
#
_cell.length_a   1.000
_cell.length_b   1.000
_cell.length_c   1.000
_cell.angle_alpha   90.00
_cell.angle_beta   90.00
_cell.angle_gamma   90.00
#
_symmetry.space_group_name_H-M   'P 1'
#
loop_
_entity.id
_entity.type
_entity.pdbx_description
1 polymer ?
#
loop_
_entity_poly.entity_id
_entity_poly.type
_entity_poly.pdbx_seq_one_letter_code
_entity_poly.pdbx_strand_id
1 'polypeptide(L)'
;MTYVDLHSGERTELSVVSLANAAAKIANALRDAFDLEPGDAVALDLPLHWQRSTWCAGVWTAGCVVRPELTDAPLVVTTPDRAEFVRASVTSPVAVVSMHPFGLPISEPLPDGTEDVTVAVRSQPDAYLFETPDAHSTAIDGAVGHVTQEQVLAEASSLATSLGLHPGDRLLAEDSADPHDLWLACLALPLAADTSVVLTRGTHGTGSSSGEDDAVSKDAAEDDAVARIAKQENVTARLPAPSA
;
A
#
# COMPACT_ATOMS: atom_id res chain seq x y z
N MET A 1 -10.17 6.73 0.90
CA MET A 1 -9.41 6.00 1.96
C MET A 1 -8.87 6.98 2.97
N THR A 2 -8.66 6.53 4.21
CA THR A 2 -7.95 7.28 5.26
C THR A 2 -6.81 6.42 5.78
N TYR A 3 -5.67 7.04 6.05
CA TYR A 3 -4.52 6.42 6.71
C TYR A 3 -4.26 7.13 8.03
N VAL A 4 -3.93 6.37 9.07
CA VAL A 4 -3.57 6.89 10.39
C VAL A 4 -2.37 6.12 10.92
N ASP A 5 -1.30 6.84 11.28
CA ASP A 5 -0.14 6.29 11.98
C ASP A 5 -0.23 6.65 13.46
N LEU A 6 -0.32 5.64 14.32
CA LEU A 6 -0.48 5.82 15.77
C LEU A 6 0.78 6.34 16.46
N HIS A 7 1.96 6.17 15.85
CA HIS A 7 3.22 6.63 16.43
C HIS A 7 3.54 8.07 16.09
N SER A 8 3.37 8.43 14.80
CA SER A 8 3.66 9.80 14.33
C SER A 8 2.49 10.76 14.49
N GLY A 9 1.28 10.22 14.62
CA GLY A 9 0.03 10.99 14.58
C GLY A 9 -0.33 11.46 13.17
N GLU A 10 0.31 10.93 12.13
CA GLU A 10 -0.06 11.24 10.75
C GLU A 10 -1.49 10.80 10.48
N ARG A 11 -2.28 11.70 9.86
CA ARG A 11 -3.58 11.39 9.29
C ARG A 11 -3.63 11.94 7.86
N THR A 12 -3.74 11.05 6.90
CA THR A 12 -3.88 11.40 5.48
C THR A 12 -5.20 10.84 4.94
N GLU A 13 -5.95 11.67 4.21
CA GLU A 13 -7.20 11.27 3.58
C GLU A 13 -7.12 11.49 2.08
N LEU A 14 -7.45 10.46 1.30
CA LEU A 14 -7.51 10.50 -0.15
C LEU A 14 -8.93 10.25 -0.64
N SER A 15 -9.46 11.19 -1.42
CA SER A 15 -10.65 10.95 -2.23
C SER A 15 -10.35 9.97 -3.37
N VAL A 16 -11.39 9.43 -3.99
CA VAL A 16 -11.26 8.60 -5.21
C VAL A 16 -10.53 9.39 -6.30
N VAL A 17 -10.84 10.67 -6.47
CA VAL A 17 -10.19 11.55 -7.46
C VAL A 17 -8.69 11.72 -7.14
N SER A 18 -8.34 11.94 -5.86
CA SER A 18 -6.94 12.08 -5.45
C SER A 18 -6.16 10.78 -5.66
N LEU A 19 -6.78 9.63 -5.36
CA LEU A 19 -6.18 8.31 -5.60
C LEU A 19 -5.97 8.07 -7.10
N ALA A 20 -6.98 8.35 -7.93
CA ALA A 20 -6.89 8.20 -9.39
C ALA A 20 -5.80 9.09 -10.00
N ASN A 21 -5.71 10.36 -9.57
CA ASN A 21 -4.66 11.28 -10.01
C ASN A 21 -3.25 10.78 -9.61
N ALA A 22 -3.09 10.28 -8.38
CA ALA A 22 -1.83 9.70 -7.93
C ALA A 22 -1.47 8.45 -8.75
N ALA A 23 -2.43 7.56 -8.99
CA ALA A 23 -2.24 6.37 -9.82
C ALA A 23 -1.82 6.73 -11.25
N ALA A 24 -2.47 7.72 -11.88
CA ALA A 24 -2.11 8.19 -13.21
C ALA A 24 -0.68 8.75 -13.25
N LYS A 25 -0.27 9.55 -12.26
CA LYS A 25 1.11 10.08 -12.16
C LYS A 25 2.13 8.96 -12.01
N ILE A 26 1.87 7.96 -11.16
CA ILE A 26 2.76 6.82 -10.98
C ILE A 26 2.83 6.00 -12.27
N ALA A 27 1.70 5.70 -12.92
CA ALA A 27 1.67 4.96 -14.17
C ALA A 27 2.46 5.66 -15.29
N ASN A 28 2.32 6.98 -15.43
CA ASN A 28 3.12 7.76 -16.35
C ASN A 28 4.62 7.72 -16.01
N ALA A 29 4.98 7.84 -14.72
CA ALA A 29 6.37 7.75 -14.29
C ALA A 29 6.98 6.38 -14.55
N LEU A 30 6.26 5.29 -14.30
CA LEU A 30 6.72 3.93 -14.59
C LEU A 30 7.11 3.77 -16.05
N ARG A 31 6.31 4.33 -16.97
CA ARG A 31 6.60 4.29 -18.39
C ARG A 31 7.69 5.31 -18.80
N ASP A 32 7.55 6.59 -18.42
CA ASP A 32 8.34 7.68 -19.00
C ASP A 32 9.69 7.90 -18.30
N ALA A 33 9.78 7.56 -17.02
CA ALA A 33 10.99 7.73 -16.22
C ALA A 33 11.74 6.40 -16.00
N PHE A 34 11.01 5.27 -15.90
CA PHE A 34 11.59 3.96 -15.63
C PHE A 34 11.56 3.01 -16.83
N ASP A 35 11.01 3.45 -17.98
CA ASP A 35 10.96 2.68 -19.24
C ASP A 35 10.31 1.30 -19.10
N LEU A 36 9.28 1.20 -18.23
CA LEU A 36 8.54 -0.04 -18.02
C LEU A 36 7.40 -0.18 -19.02
N GLU A 37 7.20 -1.42 -19.46
CA GLU A 37 6.13 -1.81 -20.37
C GLU A 37 5.03 -2.63 -19.62
N PRO A 38 3.80 -2.71 -20.16
CA PRO A 38 2.78 -3.60 -19.62
C PRO A 38 3.29 -5.05 -19.49
N GLY A 39 3.11 -5.64 -18.31
CA GLY A 39 3.62 -6.96 -17.95
C GLY A 39 4.94 -6.94 -17.17
N ASP A 40 5.65 -5.82 -17.14
CA ASP A 40 6.84 -5.69 -16.29
C ASP A 40 6.49 -5.71 -14.81
N ALA A 41 7.35 -6.34 -14.02
CA ALA A 41 7.13 -6.47 -12.58
C ALA A 41 7.72 -5.28 -11.81
N VAL A 42 6.98 -4.84 -10.78
CA VAL A 42 7.41 -3.85 -9.80
C VAL A 42 7.34 -4.47 -8.41
N ALA A 43 8.48 -4.64 -7.75
CA ALA A 43 8.50 -5.09 -6.36
C ALA A 43 8.18 -3.93 -5.42
N LEU A 44 7.14 -4.07 -4.58
CA LEU A 44 6.67 -3.04 -3.66
C LEU A 44 7.03 -3.40 -2.22
N ASP A 45 8.21 -2.99 -1.77
CA ASP A 45 8.67 -3.09 -0.38
C ASP A 45 8.18 -1.86 0.43
N LEU A 46 6.86 -1.67 0.47
CA LEU A 46 6.22 -0.56 1.15
C LEU A 46 5.41 -1.05 2.37
N PRO A 47 5.47 -0.37 3.51
CA PRO A 47 4.66 -0.68 4.69
C PRO A 47 3.17 -0.44 4.42
N LEU A 48 2.32 -0.80 5.38
CA LEU A 48 0.92 -0.35 5.37
C LEU A 48 0.89 1.18 5.48
N HIS A 49 0.59 1.82 4.38
CA HIS A 49 0.60 3.28 4.21
C HIS A 49 -0.26 3.67 3.00
N TRP A 50 -0.76 4.89 2.94
CA TRP A 50 -1.53 5.37 1.80
C TRP A 50 -0.72 5.34 0.48
N GLN A 51 0.60 5.52 0.55
CA GLN A 51 1.50 5.38 -0.59
C GLN A 51 1.46 3.97 -1.21
N ARG A 52 1.35 2.92 -0.40
CA ARG A 52 1.22 1.54 -0.90
C ARG A 52 0.00 1.41 -1.81
N SER A 53 -1.15 1.97 -1.41
CA SER A 53 -2.37 1.95 -2.22
C SER A 53 -2.23 2.72 -3.52
N THR A 54 -1.60 3.90 -3.48
CA THR A 54 -1.37 4.69 -4.71
C THR A 54 -0.40 4.01 -5.67
N TRP A 55 0.65 3.38 -5.15
CA TRP A 55 1.61 2.64 -5.97
C TRP A 55 0.99 1.37 -6.56
N CYS A 56 0.22 0.58 -5.79
CA CYS A 56 -0.54 -0.55 -6.34
C CYS A 56 -1.46 -0.10 -7.48
N ALA A 57 -2.22 0.97 -7.25
CA ALA A 57 -3.12 1.51 -8.27
C ALA A 57 -2.35 1.98 -9.52
N GLY A 58 -1.21 2.64 -9.34
CA GLY A 58 -0.37 3.12 -10.44
C GLY A 58 0.25 1.98 -11.26
N VAL A 59 0.78 0.96 -10.58
CA VAL A 59 1.35 -0.24 -11.24
C VAL A 59 0.28 -0.94 -12.06
N TRP A 60 -0.91 -1.16 -11.51
CA TRP A 60 -2.01 -1.79 -12.24
C TRP A 60 -2.55 -0.91 -13.38
N THR A 61 -2.59 0.41 -13.19
CA THR A 61 -2.99 1.34 -14.25
C THR A 61 -2.03 1.30 -15.44
N ALA A 62 -0.73 1.14 -15.18
CA ALA A 62 0.30 0.98 -16.23
C ALA A 62 0.26 -0.40 -16.92
N GLY A 63 -0.55 -1.33 -16.43
CA GLY A 63 -0.54 -2.73 -16.90
C GLY A 63 0.65 -3.54 -16.39
N CYS A 64 1.39 -3.00 -15.43
CA CYS A 64 2.51 -3.66 -14.77
C CYS A 64 2.02 -4.61 -13.67
N VAL A 65 2.93 -5.45 -13.18
CA VAL A 65 2.65 -6.54 -12.23
C VAL A 65 3.22 -6.18 -10.86
N VAL A 66 2.40 -6.23 -9.81
CA VAL A 66 2.88 -6.04 -8.44
C VAL A 66 3.56 -7.30 -7.93
N ARG A 67 4.77 -7.18 -7.39
CA ARG A 67 5.42 -8.19 -6.55
C ARG A 67 5.41 -7.75 -5.10
N PRO A 68 4.68 -8.45 -4.22
CA PRO A 68 4.60 -8.12 -2.80
C PRO A 68 5.89 -8.36 -2.03
N GLU A 69 6.69 -9.33 -2.48
CA GLU A 69 7.94 -9.72 -1.85
C GLU A 69 9.12 -8.93 -2.41
N LEU A 70 10.11 -8.68 -1.56
CA LEU A 70 11.38 -8.10 -1.99
C LEU A 70 12.16 -9.09 -2.84
N THR A 71 12.15 -8.88 -4.14
CA THR A 71 12.86 -9.68 -5.14
C THR A 71 13.45 -8.77 -6.22
N ASP A 72 14.40 -9.28 -7.00
CA ASP A 72 14.82 -8.60 -8.23
C ASP A 72 13.64 -8.49 -9.21
N ALA A 73 13.39 -7.28 -9.66
CA ALA A 73 12.35 -6.90 -10.62
C ALA A 73 12.87 -5.74 -11.47
N PRO A 74 12.31 -5.45 -12.64
CA PRO A 74 12.68 -4.25 -13.41
C PRO A 74 12.72 -2.96 -12.60
N LEU A 75 11.89 -2.85 -11.56
CA LEU A 75 11.94 -1.77 -10.57
C LEU A 75 11.60 -2.31 -9.17
N VAL A 76 12.36 -1.87 -8.17
CA VAL A 76 12.05 -2.11 -6.75
C VAL A 76 11.72 -0.77 -6.09
N VAL A 77 10.59 -0.70 -5.41
CA VAL A 77 10.10 0.51 -4.73
C VAL A 77 10.16 0.29 -3.23
N THR A 78 10.80 1.21 -2.50
CA THR A 78 11.00 1.09 -1.05
C THR A 78 10.91 2.45 -0.34
N THR A 79 11.11 2.46 0.97
CA THR A 79 11.11 3.65 1.83
C THR A 79 12.53 4.08 2.22
N PRO A 80 12.76 5.33 2.67
CA PRO A 80 14.09 5.82 3.03
C PRO A 80 14.80 4.98 4.10
N ASP A 81 14.06 4.54 5.12
CA ASP A 81 14.58 3.71 6.22
C ASP A 81 15.00 2.30 5.79
N ARG A 82 14.49 1.82 4.66
CA ARG A 82 14.82 0.50 4.10
C ARG A 82 15.78 0.54 2.92
N ALA A 83 16.01 1.73 2.37
CA ALA A 83 16.75 1.90 1.11
C ALA A 83 18.13 1.23 1.10
N GLU A 84 18.91 1.32 2.18
CA GLU A 84 20.23 0.69 2.29
C GLU A 84 20.12 -0.84 2.28
N PHE A 85 19.20 -1.39 3.06
CA PHE A 85 18.96 -2.84 3.11
C PHE A 85 18.50 -3.38 1.74
N VAL A 86 17.52 -2.70 1.12
CA VAL A 86 16.98 -3.08 -0.19
C VAL A 86 18.10 -3.02 -1.24
N ARG A 87 18.85 -1.92 -1.29
CA ARG A 87 19.95 -1.75 -2.26
C ARG A 87 21.01 -2.84 -2.13
N ALA A 88 21.28 -3.30 -0.91
CA ALA A 88 22.22 -4.41 -0.67
C ALA A 88 21.64 -5.80 -1.03
N SER A 89 20.31 -5.91 -1.13
CA SER A 89 19.61 -7.18 -1.34
C SER A 89 19.27 -7.45 -2.81
N VAL A 90 19.23 -6.40 -3.68
CA VAL A 90 18.85 -6.53 -5.08
C VAL A 90 19.87 -5.88 -6.02
N THR A 91 19.88 -6.32 -7.27
CA THR A 91 20.71 -5.73 -8.34
C THR A 91 19.95 -4.71 -9.20
N SER A 92 18.65 -4.73 -9.11
CA SER A 92 17.69 -3.90 -9.84
C SER A 92 17.77 -2.42 -9.48
N PRO A 93 17.26 -1.51 -10.32
CA PRO A 93 17.01 -0.11 -9.94
C PRO A 93 16.11 -0.02 -8.71
N VAL A 94 16.46 0.87 -7.77
CA VAL A 94 15.73 1.07 -6.52
C VAL A 94 15.18 2.50 -6.47
N ALA A 95 13.86 2.59 -6.48
CA ALA A 95 13.10 3.82 -6.32
C ALA A 95 12.72 4.02 -4.86
N VAL A 96 13.06 5.17 -4.28
CA VAL A 96 12.73 5.49 -2.89
C VAL A 96 11.57 6.48 -2.83
N VAL A 97 10.51 6.08 -2.15
CA VAL A 97 9.29 6.88 -1.99
C VAL A 97 9.37 7.68 -0.70
N SER A 98 9.18 8.98 -0.80
CA SER A 98 9.08 9.83 0.40
C SER A 98 7.84 9.45 1.22
N MET A 99 8.05 9.21 2.51
CA MET A 99 6.99 8.93 3.47
C MET A 99 6.46 10.22 4.14
N HIS A 100 6.86 11.37 3.63
CA HIS A 100 6.39 12.65 4.16
C HIS A 100 4.88 12.84 3.87
N PRO A 101 4.03 13.23 4.85
CA PRO A 101 2.58 13.35 4.70
C PRO A 101 2.13 14.22 3.51
N PHE A 102 2.92 15.24 3.17
CA PHE A 102 2.67 16.12 2.02
C PHE A 102 3.42 15.70 0.75
N GLY A 103 4.04 14.52 0.73
CA GLY A 103 4.82 14.04 -0.42
C GLY A 103 5.95 15.01 -0.80
N LEU A 104 6.65 15.59 0.17
CA LEU A 104 7.83 16.41 -0.11
C LEU A 104 9.02 15.50 -0.46
N PRO A 105 9.98 15.99 -1.28
CA PRO A 105 11.19 15.24 -1.58
C PRO A 105 11.96 14.86 -0.32
N ILE A 106 12.72 13.76 -0.43
CA ILE A 106 13.57 13.27 0.65
C ILE A 106 14.74 14.26 0.85
N SER A 107 14.95 14.69 2.09
CA SER A 107 16.01 15.66 2.43
C SER A 107 17.33 14.99 2.83
N GLU A 108 17.26 13.78 3.35
CA GLU A 108 18.42 13.01 3.77
C GLU A 108 19.12 12.38 2.57
N PRO A 109 20.46 12.22 2.61
CA PRO A 109 21.19 11.52 1.58
C PRO A 109 20.70 10.06 1.42
N LEU A 110 20.44 9.66 0.19
CA LEU A 110 20.09 8.29 -0.12
C LEU A 110 21.34 7.46 -0.46
N PRO A 111 21.30 6.13 -0.27
CA PRO A 111 22.36 5.22 -0.68
C PRO A 111 22.66 5.32 -2.19
N ASP A 112 23.93 5.11 -2.57
CA ASP A 112 24.34 5.07 -3.97
C ASP A 112 23.55 4.02 -4.77
N GLY A 113 23.06 4.41 -5.95
CA GLY A 113 22.27 3.54 -6.81
C GLY A 113 20.79 3.45 -6.42
N THR A 114 20.32 4.36 -5.57
CA THR A 114 18.88 4.58 -5.31
C THR A 114 18.46 5.97 -5.74
N GLU A 115 17.18 6.18 -6.03
CA GLU A 115 16.64 7.45 -6.55
C GLU A 115 15.37 7.86 -5.79
N ASP A 116 15.29 9.13 -5.36
CA ASP A 116 14.04 9.74 -4.87
C ASP A 116 13.10 9.98 -6.05
N VAL A 117 12.02 9.22 -6.10
CA VAL A 117 11.04 9.29 -7.19
C VAL A 117 9.98 10.38 -7.01
N THR A 118 10.02 11.10 -5.90
CA THR A 118 8.98 12.09 -5.56
C THR A 118 8.81 13.14 -6.65
N VAL A 119 9.92 13.70 -7.16
CA VAL A 119 9.89 14.73 -8.20
C VAL A 119 9.45 14.14 -9.53
N ALA A 120 9.99 12.98 -9.92
CA ALA A 120 9.65 12.29 -11.16
C ALA A 120 8.15 11.98 -11.23
N VAL A 121 7.55 11.45 -10.16
CA VAL A 121 6.12 11.16 -10.08
C VAL A 121 5.28 12.45 -10.05
N ARG A 122 5.65 13.45 -9.24
CA ARG A 122 4.85 14.68 -9.11
C ARG A 122 4.78 15.51 -10.39
N SER A 123 5.79 15.43 -11.23
CA SER A 123 5.85 16.15 -12.52
C SER A 123 4.96 15.53 -13.60
N GLN A 124 4.47 14.31 -13.40
CA GLN A 124 3.64 13.61 -14.37
C GLN A 124 2.21 14.17 -14.48
N PRO A 125 1.56 14.00 -15.65
CA PRO A 125 0.16 14.35 -15.83
C PRO A 125 -0.78 13.59 -14.87
N ASP A 126 -1.90 14.23 -14.49
CA ASP A 126 -2.97 13.64 -13.66
C ASP A 126 -3.87 12.66 -14.43
N ALA A 127 -3.62 12.46 -15.72
CA ALA A 127 -4.36 11.56 -16.58
C ALA A 127 -3.41 10.54 -17.25
N TYR A 128 -3.82 9.29 -17.26
CA TYR A 128 -3.16 8.21 -18.01
C TYR A 128 -3.98 7.93 -19.28
N LEU A 129 -3.39 8.18 -20.46
CA LEU A 129 -4.11 8.18 -21.73
C LEU A 129 -3.73 6.97 -22.64
N PHE A 130 -3.27 5.89 -22.03
CA PHE A 130 -2.88 4.67 -22.72
C PHE A 130 -3.96 3.61 -22.61
N GLU A 131 -3.74 2.47 -23.29
CA GLU A 131 -4.68 1.37 -23.26
C GLU A 131 -4.91 0.87 -21.83
N THR A 132 -6.18 0.64 -21.49
CA THR A 132 -6.53 -0.01 -20.22
C THR A 132 -6.08 -1.45 -20.27
N PRO A 133 -5.39 -1.94 -19.24
CA PRO A 133 -4.97 -3.35 -19.18
C PRO A 133 -6.18 -4.29 -19.28
N ASP A 134 -5.95 -5.45 -19.93
CA ASP A 134 -6.96 -6.48 -20.01
C ASP A 134 -7.21 -7.09 -18.61
N ALA A 135 -8.47 -7.43 -18.31
CA ALA A 135 -8.84 -8.01 -17.01
C ALA A 135 -8.12 -9.34 -16.71
N HIS A 136 -7.68 -10.05 -17.75
CA HIS A 136 -6.91 -11.28 -17.64
C HIS A 136 -5.39 -11.04 -17.54
N SER A 137 -4.93 -9.80 -17.64
CA SER A 137 -3.52 -9.46 -17.39
C SER A 137 -3.14 -9.78 -15.96
N THR A 138 -1.91 -10.25 -15.75
CA THR A 138 -1.37 -10.50 -14.41
C THR A 138 -1.34 -9.20 -13.61
N ALA A 139 -1.93 -9.21 -12.44
CA ALA A 139 -1.94 -8.08 -11.50
C ALA A 139 -0.91 -8.26 -10.38
N ILE A 140 -0.77 -9.51 -9.90
CA ILE A 140 0.15 -9.88 -8.82
C ILE A 140 0.94 -11.12 -9.25
N ASP A 141 2.25 -11.09 -8.98
CA ASP A 141 3.15 -12.23 -9.13
C ASP A 141 3.94 -12.38 -7.83
N GLY A 142 3.59 -13.36 -7.02
CA GLY A 142 4.17 -13.58 -5.69
C GLY A 142 4.19 -15.04 -5.28
N ALA A 143 4.36 -15.30 -4.01
CA ALA A 143 4.42 -16.65 -3.43
C ALA A 143 3.18 -17.50 -3.75
N VAL A 144 2.03 -16.88 -3.97
CA VAL A 144 0.77 -17.54 -4.37
C VAL A 144 0.67 -17.79 -5.88
N GLY A 145 1.67 -17.40 -6.67
CA GLY A 145 1.71 -17.50 -8.14
C GLY A 145 1.16 -16.25 -8.83
N HIS A 146 0.82 -16.43 -10.12
CA HIS A 146 0.27 -15.36 -10.94
C HIS A 146 -1.24 -15.21 -10.71
N VAL A 147 -1.66 -14.01 -10.31
CA VAL A 147 -3.08 -13.66 -10.09
C VAL A 147 -3.45 -12.54 -11.06
N THR A 148 -4.54 -12.70 -11.82
CA THR A 148 -5.01 -11.70 -12.78
C THR A 148 -5.80 -10.58 -12.08
N GLN A 149 -6.02 -9.45 -12.76
CA GLN A 149 -6.84 -8.35 -12.24
C GLN A 149 -8.27 -8.82 -11.91
N GLU A 150 -8.87 -9.65 -12.77
CA GLU A 150 -10.18 -10.22 -12.53
C GLU A 150 -10.20 -11.12 -11.28
N GLN A 151 -9.17 -11.95 -11.10
CA GLN A 151 -9.05 -12.81 -9.91
C GLN A 151 -8.87 -12.01 -8.62
N VAL A 152 -8.04 -10.97 -8.63
CA VAL A 152 -7.89 -10.06 -7.46
C VAL A 152 -9.24 -9.45 -7.07
N LEU A 153 -10.03 -8.98 -8.04
CA LEU A 153 -11.35 -8.40 -7.77
C LEU A 153 -12.35 -9.46 -7.29
N ALA A 154 -12.30 -10.68 -7.83
CA ALA A 154 -13.15 -11.79 -7.39
C ALA A 154 -12.83 -12.20 -5.94
N GLU A 155 -11.55 -12.27 -5.60
CA GLU A 155 -11.07 -12.55 -4.25
C GLU A 155 -11.48 -11.46 -3.25
N ALA A 156 -11.31 -10.20 -3.64
CA ALA A 156 -11.76 -9.05 -2.86
C ALA A 156 -13.28 -9.06 -2.64
N SER A 157 -14.07 -9.41 -3.66
CA SER A 157 -15.53 -9.55 -3.55
C SER A 157 -15.93 -10.69 -2.62
N SER A 158 -15.19 -11.80 -2.65
CA SER A 158 -15.40 -12.94 -1.75
C SER A 158 -15.10 -12.56 -0.30
N LEU A 159 -13.99 -11.87 -0.07
CA LEU A 159 -13.62 -11.35 1.25
C LEU A 159 -14.68 -10.36 1.77
N ALA A 160 -15.12 -9.41 0.92
CA ALA A 160 -16.18 -8.47 1.28
C ALA A 160 -17.47 -9.19 1.71
N THR A 161 -17.84 -10.24 0.98
CA THR A 161 -19.01 -11.06 1.31
C THR A 161 -18.84 -11.77 2.65
N SER A 162 -17.67 -12.35 2.92
CA SER A 162 -17.38 -13.04 4.19
C SER A 162 -17.39 -12.09 5.38
N LEU A 163 -17.00 -10.83 5.18
CA LEU A 163 -17.03 -9.77 6.19
C LEU A 163 -18.42 -9.12 6.32
N GLY A 164 -19.39 -9.48 5.48
CA GLY A 164 -20.73 -8.88 5.47
C GLY A 164 -20.74 -7.40 5.08
N LEU A 165 -19.78 -6.95 4.24
CA LEU A 165 -19.70 -5.56 3.81
C LEU A 165 -20.80 -5.20 2.82
N HIS A 166 -21.30 -3.97 2.94
CA HIS A 166 -22.28 -3.37 2.05
C HIS A 166 -21.75 -2.08 1.43
N PRO A 167 -22.26 -1.65 0.27
CA PRO A 167 -21.93 -0.36 -0.30
C PRO A 167 -22.06 0.79 0.71
N GLY A 168 -21.02 1.62 0.80
CA GLY A 168 -20.97 2.72 1.75
C GLY A 168 -20.36 2.38 3.12
N ASP A 169 -20.11 1.12 3.41
CA ASP A 169 -19.40 0.71 4.64
C ASP A 169 -17.98 1.29 4.71
N ARG A 170 -17.46 1.34 5.92
CA ARG A 170 -16.12 1.84 6.20
C ARG A 170 -15.32 0.79 6.97
N LEU A 171 -14.41 0.14 6.28
CA LEU A 171 -13.58 -0.94 6.80
C LEU A 171 -12.36 -0.39 7.52
N LEU A 172 -12.09 -0.85 8.74
CA LEU A 172 -10.80 -0.67 9.42
C LEU A 172 -9.88 -1.85 9.09
N ALA A 173 -8.68 -1.55 8.61
CA ALA A 173 -7.61 -2.52 8.36
C ALA A 173 -6.35 -2.10 9.14
N GLU A 174 -5.92 -2.95 10.04
CA GLU A 174 -4.77 -2.75 10.93
C GLU A 174 -3.56 -3.51 10.42
N ASP A 175 -2.35 -3.03 10.72
CA ASP A 175 -1.11 -3.70 10.30
C ASP A 175 -0.89 -5.07 10.96
N SER A 176 -1.68 -5.42 11.96
CA SER A 176 -1.75 -6.73 12.58
C SER A 176 -2.61 -7.76 11.84
N ALA A 177 -3.42 -7.34 10.85
CA ALA A 177 -4.27 -8.25 10.10
C ALA A 177 -3.45 -9.18 9.18
N ASP A 178 -4.12 -10.19 8.61
CA ASP A 178 -3.47 -11.10 7.66
C ASP A 178 -2.83 -10.31 6.49
N PRO A 179 -1.55 -10.58 6.14
CA PRO A 179 -0.86 -9.83 5.10
C PRO A 179 -1.54 -9.88 3.73
N HIS A 180 -2.18 -11.01 3.37
CA HIS A 180 -2.89 -11.14 2.11
C HIS A 180 -4.17 -10.29 2.11
N ASP A 181 -4.95 -10.36 3.19
CA ASP A 181 -6.16 -9.56 3.35
C ASP A 181 -5.83 -8.06 3.38
N LEU A 182 -4.68 -7.67 3.97
CA LEU A 182 -4.19 -6.28 3.93
C LEU A 182 -3.87 -5.81 2.50
N TRP A 183 -3.32 -6.69 1.65
CA TRP A 183 -3.11 -6.36 0.25
C TRP A 183 -4.42 -6.07 -0.46
N LEU A 184 -5.45 -6.88 -0.23
CA LEU A 184 -6.78 -6.65 -0.79
C LEU A 184 -7.41 -5.38 -0.22
N ALA A 185 -7.30 -5.16 1.10
CA ALA A 185 -7.87 -3.99 1.79
C ALA A 185 -7.24 -2.66 1.34
N CYS A 186 -5.97 -2.66 0.92
CA CYS A 186 -5.30 -1.45 0.44
C CYS A 186 -5.97 -0.82 -0.79
N LEU A 187 -6.55 -1.62 -1.70
CA LEU A 187 -7.13 -1.11 -2.93
C LEU A 187 -8.30 -1.95 -3.46
N ALA A 188 -8.11 -3.26 -3.67
CA ALA A 188 -9.06 -4.09 -4.41
C ALA A 188 -10.41 -4.22 -3.69
N LEU A 189 -10.40 -4.46 -2.38
CA LEU A 189 -11.62 -4.67 -1.60
C LEU A 189 -12.51 -3.43 -1.55
N PRO A 190 -12.01 -2.20 -1.26
CA PRO A 190 -12.83 -1.00 -1.33
C PRO A 190 -13.46 -0.77 -2.70
N LEU A 191 -12.74 -1.08 -3.79
CA LEU A 191 -13.25 -0.95 -5.15
C LEU A 191 -14.31 -2.00 -5.47
N ALA A 192 -14.08 -3.27 -5.07
CA ALA A 192 -15.00 -4.37 -5.37
C ALA A 192 -16.31 -4.28 -4.59
N ALA A 193 -16.29 -3.72 -3.39
CA ALA A 193 -17.45 -3.65 -2.48
C ALA A 193 -18.12 -2.26 -2.41
N ASP A 194 -17.65 -1.27 -3.17
CA ASP A 194 -18.09 0.14 -3.08
C ASP A 194 -18.04 0.67 -1.64
N THR A 195 -16.92 0.44 -0.97
CA THR A 195 -16.68 0.80 0.42
C THR A 195 -15.52 1.79 0.54
N SER A 196 -15.25 2.25 1.77
CA SER A 196 -14.04 3.01 2.08
C SER A 196 -13.19 2.26 3.10
N VAL A 197 -11.89 2.54 3.14
CA VAL A 197 -10.96 1.90 4.07
C VAL A 197 -10.26 2.93 4.95
N VAL A 198 -10.09 2.57 6.22
CA VAL A 198 -9.21 3.23 7.19
C VAL A 198 -8.05 2.28 7.44
N LEU A 199 -6.86 2.65 7.00
CA LEU A 199 -5.63 1.91 7.25
C LEU A 199 -4.97 2.46 8.52
N THR A 200 -4.68 1.61 9.50
CA THR A 200 -3.96 2.01 10.72
C THR A 200 -2.65 1.27 10.86
N ARG A 201 -1.60 2.00 11.20
CA ARG A 201 -0.26 1.48 11.44
C ARG A 201 0.17 1.76 12.87
N GLY A 202 0.98 0.86 13.42
CA GLY A 202 1.54 1.00 14.78
C GLY A 202 0.66 0.37 15.84
N THR A 203 -0.15 -0.63 15.47
CA THR A 203 -1.03 -1.36 16.38
C THR A 203 -0.31 -2.48 17.13
N HIS A 204 0.90 -2.89 16.69
CA HIS A 204 1.74 -3.84 17.41
C HIS A 204 3.21 -3.47 17.22
N GLY A 205 3.83 -2.88 18.25
CA GLY A 205 5.23 -2.53 18.22
C GLY A 205 6.11 -3.77 18.15
N THR A 206 6.87 -3.94 17.08
CA THR A 206 8.01 -4.88 16.98
C THR A 206 9.18 -4.44 17.86
N GLY A 207 8.92 -3.86 19.02
CA GLY A 207 9.92 -3.48 20.00
C GLY A 207 10.10 -4.61 21.00
N SER A 208 11.26 -5.23 21.06
CA SER A 208 11.69 -6.10 22.15
C SER A 208 11.69 -5.32 23.46
N SER A 209 10.54 -5.24 24.16
CA SER A 209 10.47 -4.72 25.50
C SER A 209 10.78 -5.85 26.48
N SER A 210 11.76 -5.63 27.32
CA SER A 210 12.21 -6.53 28.35
C SER A 210 11.32 -6.45 29.60
N GLY A 211 10.04 -6.87 29.48
CA GLY A 211 9.15 -6.95 30.65
C GLY A 211 7.72 -7.29 30.22
N GLU A 212 7.15 -8.38 30.77
CA GLU A 212 5.78 -8.81 30.46
C GLU A 212 4.73 -7.79 30.91
N ASP A 213 4.96 -7.06 32.02
CA ASP A 213 4.02 -6.05 32.55
C ASP A 213 3.95 -4.78 31.67
N ASP A 214 5.05 -4.39 31.02
CA ASP A 214 5.09 -3.24 30.11
C ASP A 214 4.38 -3.56 28.77
N ALA A 215 4.45 -4.79 28.30
CA ALA A 215 3.79 -5.24 27.07
C ALA A 215 2.26 -5.19 27.21
N VAL A 216 1.70 -5.74 28.29
CA VAL A 216 0.25 -5.74 28.54
C VAL A 216 -0.32 -4.32 28.65
N SER A 217 0.42 -3.39 29.26
CA SER A 217 0.00 -1.99 29.37
C SER A 217 0.03 -1.26 28.02
N LYS A 218 0.97 -1.63 27.15
CA LYS A 218 1.13 -1.04 25.82
C LYS A 218 0.03 -1.53 24.87
N ASP A 219 -0.25 -2.82 24.84
CA ASP A 219 -1.32 -3.39 24.00
C ASP A 219 -2.69 -2.79 24.35
N ALA A 220 -3.01 -2.62 25.64
CA ALA A 220 -4.25 -1.99 26.06
C ALA A 220 -4.36 -0.51 25.62
N ALA A 221 -3.25 0.23 25.62
CA ALA A 221 -3.24 1.63 25.16
C ALA A 221 -3.39 1.74 23.63
N GLU A 222 -2.84 0.77 22.88
CA GLU A 222 -2.98 0.67 21.43
C GLU A 222 -4.42 0.31 21.04
N ASP A 223 -5.05 -0.65 21.71
CA ASP A 223 -6.46 -1.01 21.52
C ASP A 223 -7.40 0.19 21.77
N ASP A 224 -7.16 0.97 22.83
CA ASP A 224 -7.92 2.19 23.11
C ASP A 224 -7.72 3.26 22.02
N ALA A 225 -6.53 3.36 21.46
CA ALA A 225 -6.23 4.29 20.38
C ALA A 225 -6.97 3.86 19.09
N VAL A 226 -6.92 2.59 18.74
CA VAL A 226 -7.65 2.03 17.60
C VAL A 226 -9.16 2.20 17.76
N ALA A 227 -9.71 1.95 18.94
CA ALA A 227 -11.14 2.15 19.22
C ALA A 227 -11.56 3.62 19.06
N ARG A 228 -10.71 4.57 19.47
CA ARG A 228 -10.95 6.01 19.24
C ARG A 228 -10.96 6.36 17.76
N ILE A 229 -9.99 5.84 16.98
CA ILE A 229 -9.96 6.03 15.52
C ILE A 229 -11.21 5.42 14.88
N ALA A 230 -11.58 4.20 15.22
CA ALA A 230 -12.76 3.55 14.67
C ALA A 230 -14.04 4.40 14.89
N LYS A 231 -14.17 4.99 16.07
CA LYS A 231 -15.28 5.90 16.38
C LYS A 231 -15.18 7.23 15.62
N GLN A 232 -14.01 7.85 15.58
CA GLN A 232 -13.76 9.13 14.92
C GLN A 232 -14.00 9.03 13.39
N GLU A 233 -13.54 7.93 12.80
CA GLU A 233 -13.64 7.68 11.36
C GLU A 233 -14.96 6.99 10.96
N ASN A 234 -15.90 6.78 11.89
CA ASN A 234 -17.19 6.12 11.64
C ASN A 234 -17.02 4.74 10.98
N VAL A 235 -16.12 3.94 11.50
CA VAL A 235 -15.87 2.56 11.04
C VAL A 235 -17.11 1.70 11.27
N THR A 236 -17.52 0.93 10.27
CA THR A 236 -18.66 0.02 10.32
C THR A 236 -18.26 -1.45 10.35
N ALA A 237 -17.03 -1.77 9.90
CA ALA A 237 -16.50 -3.11 9.86
C ALA A 237 -14.98 -3.12 10.16
N ARG A 238 -14.44 -4.26 10.60
CA ARG A 238 -13.00 -4.45 10.84
C ARG A 238 -12.50 -5.69 10.09
N LEU A 239 -11.31 -5.59 9.53
CA LEU A 239 -10.57 -6.75 9.05
C LEU A 239 -10.12 -7.57 10.27
N PRO A 240 -10.36 -8.89 10.29
CA PRO A 240 -9.99 -9.70 11.46
C PRO A 240 -8.48 -9.81 11.60
N ALA A 241 -8.01 -9.97 12.83
CA ALA A 241 -6.66 -10.43 13.09
C ALA A 241 -6.45 -11.84 12.53
N PRO A 242 -5.21 -12.24 12.19
CA PRO A 242 -4.91 -13.57 11.70
C PRO A 242 -5.35 -14.62 12.75
N SER A 243 -5.92 -15.72 12.25
CA SER A 243 -6.25 -16.86 13.11
C SER A 243 -4.95 -17.47 13.65
N ALA A 244 -4.87 -17.65 14.95
CA ALA A 244 -3.72 -18.24 15.63
C ALA A 244 -3.51 -19.72 15.25
#